data_7036f9f6a7b3b82414c6a24c4cbc780f
#
_entry.id   7036f9f6a7b3b82414c6a24c4cbc780f
#
_cell.length_a   1.000
_cell.length_b   1.000
_cell.length_c   1.000
_cell.angle_alpha   90.00
_cell.angle_beta   90.00
_cell.angle_gamma   90.00
#
_symmetry.space_group_name_H-M   'P 1'
#
loop_
_entity.id
_entity.type
_entity.pdbx_description
1 polymer ?
#
loop_
_entity_poly.entity_id
_entity_poly.type
_entity_poly.pdbx_seq_one_letter_code
_entity_poly.pdbx_strand_id
1 'polypeptide(L)' 'MNYRMTKSEAVAQFRELWRDFLSSNPHFRGDSIAKRCSFNDYVDSLNKDGLVADYQAYNWSNPF' A
#
# COMPACT_ATOMS: atom_id res chain seq x y z
N MET A 1 -5.46 -14.10 17.94
CA MET A 1 -5.53 -14.60 16.56
C MET A 1 -4.62 -13.78 15.67
N ASN A 2 -3.81 -14.45 14.86
CA ASN A 2 -2.78 -13.78 14.07
C ASN A 2 -3.21 -13.63 12.62
N TYR A 3 -4.09 -12.68 12.37
CA TYR A 3 -4.46 -12.36 10.99
C TYR A 3 -3.32 -11.62 10.31
N ARG A 4 -2.98 -12.08 9.13
CA ARG A 4 -2.02 -11.40 8.26
C ARG A 4 -2.67 -11.11 6.94
N MET A 5 -2.48 -9.89 6.45
CA MET A 5 -3.00 -9.51 5.14
C MET A 5 -2.20 -10.18 4.04
N THR A 6 -2.90 -10.57 2.98
CA THR A 6 -2.22 -11.03 1.77
C THR A 6 -1.81 -9.82 0.93
N LYS A 7 -0.90 -10.02 -0.02
CA LYS A 7 -0.51 -8.96 -0.96
C LYS A 7 -1.72 -8.46 -1.74
N SER A 8 -2.59 -9.37 -2.20
CA SER A 8 -3.80 -8.99 -2.94
C SER A 8 -4.70 -8.07 -2.14
N GLU A 9 -4.90 -8.37 -0.86
CA GLU A 9 -5.69 -7.54 0.03
C GLU A 9 -5.07 -6.16 0.21
N ALA A 10 -3.76 -6.12 0.44
CA ALA A 10 -3.06 -4.86 0.64
C ALA A 10 -3.12 -3.98 -0.62
N VAL A 11 -2.91 -4.58 -1.79
CA VAL A 11 -2.98 -3.85 -3.07
C VAL A 11 -4.39 -3.32 -3.31
N ALA A 12 -5.41 -4.13 -3.06
CA ALA A 12 -6.80 -3.71 -3.27
C ALA A 12 -7.16 -2.55 -2.35
N GLN A 13 -6.80 -2.63 -1.08
CA GLN A 13 -7.06 -1.55 -0.13
C GLN A 13 -6.28 -0.29 -0.49
N PHE A 14 -5.03 -0.43 -0.89
CA PHE A 14 -4.23 0.72 -1.29
C PHE A 14 -4.83 1.43 -2.50
N ARG A 15 -5.34 0.68 -3.48
CA ARG A 15 -5.96 1.28 -4.66
C ARG A 15 -7.17 2.15 -4.30
N GLU A 16 -7.97 1.71 -3.32
CA GLU A 16 -9.09 2.51 -2.85
C GLU A 16 -8.62 3.78 -2.14
N LEU A 17 -7.63 3.64 -1.26
CA LEU A 17 -7.06 4.79 -0.56
C LEU A 17 -6.44 5.78 -1.54
N TRP A 18 -5.75 5.30 -2.55
CA TRP A 18 -5.14 6.16 -3.56
C TRP A 18 -6.20 6.89 -4.38
N ARG A 19 -7.28 6.21 -4.74
CA ARG A 19 -8.39 6.84 -5.46
C ARG A 19 -9.01 7.96 -4.65
N ASP A 20 -9.23 7.72 -3.35
CA ASP A 20 -9.77 8.75 -2.45
C ASP A 20 -8.80 9.92 -2.32
N PHE A 21 -7.53 9.64 -2.23
CA PHE A 21 -6.50 10.68 -2.19
C PHE A 21 -6.53 11.53 -3.46
N LEU A 22 -6.65 10.91 -4.62
CA LEU A 22 -6.69 11.62 -5.90
C LEU A 22 -7.92 12.49 -6.05
N SER A 23 -9.04 12.13 -5.44
CA SER A 23 -10.23 12.95 -5.50
C SER A 23 -10.04 14.31 -4.80
N SER A 24 -9.18 14.34 -3.78
CA SER A 24 -8.84 15.59 -3.07
C SER A 24 -7.55 16.23 -3.62
N ASN A 25 -6.75 15.47 -4.35
CA ASN A 25 -5.45 15.92 -4.86
C ASN A 25 -5.26 15.49 -6.32
N PRO A 26 -6.07 16.06 -7.23
CA PRO A 26 -6.09 15.59 -8.64
C PRO A 26 -4.77 15.81 -9.38
N HIS A 27 -3.93 16.72 -8.92
CA HIS A 27 -2.63 16.96 -9.55
C HIS A 27 -1.66 15.80 -9.43
N PHE A 28 -1.92 14.85 -8.53
CA PHE A 28 -1.12 13.62 -8.43
C PHE A 28 -1.56 12.53 -9.42
N ARG A 29 -2.62 12.78 -10.17
CA ARG A 29 -3.08 11.81 -11.17
C ARG A 29 -1.99 11.64 -12.23
N GLY A 30 -1.58 10.39 -12.45
CA GLY A 30 -0.48 10.11 -13.38
C GLY A 30 0.91 10.14 -12.76
N ASP A 31 1.03 10.52 -11.49
CA ASP A 31 2.32 10.51 -10.79
C ASP A 31 2.59 9.10 -10.25
N SER A 32 3.20 8.26 -11.10
CA SER A 32 3.50 6.88 -10.73
C SER A 32 4.57 6.77 -9.65
N ILE A 33 5.47 7.73 -9.57
CA ILE A 33 6.53 7.73 -8.55
C ILE A 33 5.90 7.95 -7.17
N ALA A 34 5.02 8.94 -7.05
CA ALA A 34 4.32 9.21 -5.80
C ALA A 34 3.48 8.00 -5.38
N LYS A 35 2.81 7.35 -6.33
CA LYS A 35 2.01 6.16 -6.06
C LYS A 35 2.85 5.01 -5.53
N ARG A 36 4.00 4.76 -6.14
CA ARG A 36 4.92 3.70 -5.69
C ARG A 36 5.44 3.96 -4.28
N CYS A 37 5.86 5.19 -4.01
CA CYS A 37 6.36 5.57 -2.69
C CYS A 37 5.26 5.44 -1.64
N SER A 38 4.04 5.88 -1.96
CA SER A 38 2.91 5.77 -1.06
C SER A 38 2.58 4.32 -0.73
N PHE A 39 2.67 3.42 -1.72
CA PHE A 39 2.44 2.01 -1.47
C PHE A 39 3.49 1.43 -0.52
N ASN A 40 4.75 1.78 -0.70
CA ASN A 40 5.81 1.32 0.20
C ASN A 40 5.55 1.79 1.63
N ASP A 41 5.16 3.05 1.79
CA ASP A 41 4.83 3.60 3.11
C ASP A 41 3.62 2.90 3.72
N TYR A 42 2.63 2.57 2.90
CA TYR A 42 1.45 1.86 3.35
C TYR A 42 1.81 0.47 3.86
N VAL A 43 2.62 -0.28 3.12
CA VAL A 43 3.07 -1.61 3.56
C VAL A 43 3.86 -1.51 4.86
N ASP A 44 4.71 -0.51 5.01
CA ASP A 44 5.46 -0.28 6.23
C ASP A 44 4.53 -0.03 7.42
N SER A 45 3.48 0.75 7.22
CA SER A 45 2.45 0.98 8.25
C SER A 45 1.77 -0.32 8.65
N LEU A 46 1.40 -1.15 7.68
CA LEU A 46 0.79 -2.45 7.95
C LEU A 46 1.71 -3.34 8.76
N ASN A 47 3.00 -3.30 8.44
CA ASN A 47 4.00 -4.06 9.18
C ASN A 47 4.09 -3.58 10.64
N LYS A 48 4.11 -2.28 10.85
CA LYS A 48 4.15 -1.70 12.20
C LYS A 48 2.92 -2.06 13.03
N ASP A 49 1.76 -2.17 12.37
CA ASP A 49 0.51 -2.54 13.02
C ASP A 49 0.36 -4.05 13.23
N GLY A 50 1.32 -4.84 12.74
CA GLY A 50 1.29 -6.28 12.88
C GLY A 50 0.40 -7.00 11.88
N LEU A 51 -0.16 -6.29 10.90
CA LEU A 51 -1.01 -6.90 9.88
C LEU A 51 -0.23 -7.57 8.77
N VAL A 52 1.04 -7.21 8.63
CA VAL A 52 1.96 -7.79 7.66
C VAL A 52 3.25 -8.14 8.39
N ALA A 53 3.71 -9.37 8.21
CA ALA A 53 4.97 -9.81 8.82
C ALA A 53 6.16 -9.21 8.08
N ASP A 54 7.32 -9.16 8.74
CA ASP A 54 8.54 -8.63 8.16
C ASP A 54 8.89 -9.31 6.84
N TYR A 55 8.78 -10.66 6.78
CA TYR A 55 9.11 -11.39 5.57
C TYR A 55 8.17 -11.05 4.42
N GLN A 56 6.90 -10.76 4.72
CA GLN A 56 5.94 -10.35 3.71
C GLN A 56 6.29 -8.98 3.14
N ALA A 57 6.52 -8.01 4.04
CA ALA A 57 6.88 -6.65 3.62
C ALA A 57 8.16 -6.64 2.79
N TYR A 58 9.11 -7.49 3.16
CA TYR A 58 10.40 -7.57 2.48
C TYR A 58 10.29 -8.21 1.11
N ASN A 59 9.42 -9.21 0.95
CA ASN A 59 9.34 -10.01 -0.28
C ASN A 59 8.32 -9.52 -1.30
N TRP A 60 7.38 -8.67 -0.89
CA TRP A 60 6.37 -8.18 -1.83
C TRP A 60 6.99 -7.22 -2.84
N SER A 61 6.78 -7.51 -4.11
CA SER A 61 7.15 -6.56 -5.17
C SER A 61 6.12 -5.44 -5.21
N ASN A 62 6.61 -4.23 -5.47
CA ASN A 62 5.72 -3.08 -5.64
C ASN A 62 5.07 -3.18 -7.04
N PRO A 63 3.73 -3.32 -7.15
CA PRO A 63 3.08 -3.48 -8.45
C PRO A 63 2.89 -2.17 -9.20
N PHE A 64 3.26 -1.07 -8.59
CA PHE A 64 3.10 0.26 -9.18
C PHE A 64 4.43 0.85 -9.57
#